data_2fdc9e16226eae2fa1ba68e70c33aa57
#
_entry.id   2fdc9e16226eae2fa1ba68e70c33aa57
#
_cell.length_a   1.000
_cell.length_b   1.000
_cell.length_c   1.000
_cell.angle_alpha   90.00
_cell.angle_beta   90.00
_cell.angle_gamma   90.00
#
_symmetry.space_group_name_H-M   'P 1'
#
loop_
_entity.id
_entity.type
_entity.pdbx_description
1 polymer ?
#
loop_
_entity_poly.entity_id
_entity_poly.type
_entity_poly.pdbx_seq_one_letter_code
_entity_poly.pdbx_strand_id
1 'polypeptide(L)'
;MPAIEMPTPPAPPAAKAGASGAASPATPPGAADARAHPAVAPLSTKAAPFRLSAFAPSVAAAAALAVHQWVPSQQTTAPTRIYPRILLTVLAAGVVIALTQRLWRRMKPTPRNFPAAFASNALHWGVSSAPVLAAGVMLLCAWDLVTLKLALVPLPYFPGPDTVFQTLINDWASAGLGQPGLFECMISSLILLLSGYFVGSLLGIACGVLIGWFPAARYWGVPVMKLVGPVPATALIPMSLMLFRNPTLSAVWLIALAVWFPVTMLTLSGVMNVRASYLDVARTLGAGQAYLVFRVAIPAALPNIFVGLFMGLGASFLTMVVAEGVGVQAGLGWYIDWARAYSDYGKVFAALFVMVAYFSTIMTLLFRVRDHVLVWQKGVIKW
;
A
#
# COMPACT_ATOMS: atom_id res chain seq x y z
N MET A 1 -15.05 59.06 -22.18
CA MET A 1 -14.23 57.90 -21.81
C MET A 1 -13.61 57.39 -23.08
N PRO A 2 -12.30 57.44 -23.27
CA PRO A 2 -11.64 57.12 -24.53
C PRO A 2 -11.47 55.61 -24.70
N ALA A 3 -11.56 55.19 -25.96
CA ALA A 3 -11.36 53.82 -26.42
C ALA A 3 -9.89 53.40 -26.28
N ILE A 4 -9.69 52.20 -25.74
CA ILE A 4 -8.36 51.55 -25.62
C ILE A 4 -8.12 50.79 -26.95
N GLU A 5 -7.16 51.29 -27.75
CA GLU A 5 -6.62 50.61 -28.93
C GLU A 5 -5.79 49.41 -28.52
N MET A 6 -6.09 48.25 -29.09
CA MET A 6 -5.23 47.05 -28.97
C MET A 6 -4.11 47.07 -30.02
N PRO A 7 -2.88 46.75 -29.66
CA PRO A 7 -1.76 46.66 -30.63
C PRO A 7 -1.86 45.39 -31.50
N THR A 8 -1.61 45.59 -32.81
CA THR A 8 -1.54 44.57 -33.82
C THR A 8 -0.28 43.68 -33.68
N PRO A 9 -0.37 42.38 -34.01
CA PRO A 9 0.77 41.47 -33.92
C PRO A 9 1.76 41.71 -35.12
N PRO A 10 3.08 41.45 -34.90
CA PRO A 10 4.09 41.65 -35.95
C PRO A 10 4.04 40.57 -37.01
N ALA A 11 4.37 41.00 -38.27
CA ALA A 11 4.42 40.18 -39.45
C ALA A 11 5.58 39.16 -39.48
N PRO A 12 5.43 37.99 -40.15
CA PRO A 12 6.48 36.98 -40.23
C PRO A 12 7.60 37.40 -41.20
N PRO A 13 8.87 36.97 -40.95
CA PRO A 13 10.02 37.33 -41.79
C PRO A 13 10.03 36.59 -43.14
N ALA A 14 10.50 37.31 -44.16
CA ALA A 14 10.57 36.90 -45.55
C ALA A 14 11.55 35.72 -45.81
N ALA A 15 11.10 34.78 -46.65
CA ALA A 15 11.90 33.68 -47.15
C ALA A 15 13.00 34.18 -48.10
N LYS A 16 14.26 33.80 -47.82
CA LYS A 16 15.39 33.96 -48.75
C LYS A 16 15.40 32.79 -49.76
N ALA A 17 15.24 33.10 -51.04
CA ALA A 17 15.53 32.23 -52.14
C ALA A 17 17.05 32.10 -52.35
N GLY A 18 17.53 30.90 -52.60
CA GLY A 18 18.95 30.66 -52.91
C GLY A 18 19.20 29.26 -53.47
N ALA A 19 19.31 29.24 -54.83
CA ALA A 19 20.19 28.42 -55.67
C ALA A 19 20.13 26.89 -55.68
N SER A 20 19.70 26.47 -56.86
CA SER A 20 19.97 25.28 -57.65
C SER A 20 21.22 24.42 -57.31
N GLY A 21 20.99 23.10 -57.17
CA GLY A 21 21.99 22.06 -57.23
C GLY A 21 21.36 20.77 -57.75
N ALA A 22 21.83 20.32 -58.92
CA ALA A 22 21.34 19.18 -59.66
C ALA A 22 21.38 17.88 -58.86
N ALA A 23 20.27 17.17 -58.81
CA ALA A 23 20.17 15.84 -58.18
C ALA A 23 20.34 14.74 -59.24
N SER A 24 21.33 13.90 -59.03
CA SER A 24 21.52 12.59 -59.65
C SER A 24 20.46 11.59 -59.18
N PRO A 25 19.98 10.66 -60.01
CA PRO A 25 18.89 9.75 -59.65
C PRO A 25 19.42 8.69 -58.67
N ALA A 26 18.77 8.62 -57.51
CA ALA A 26 19.04 7.61 -56.47
C ALA A 26 18.41 6.27 -56.88
N THR A 27 19.22 5.25 -56.88
CA THR A 27 18.86 3.81 -56.97
C THR A 27 17.93 3.39 -55.84
N PRO A 28 16.88 2.58 -56.12
CA PRO A 28 16.04 2.08 -55.03
C PRO A 28 16.82 1.11 -54.14
N PRO A 29 16.73 1.22 -52.81
CA PRO A 29 17.38 0.24 -51.94
C PRO A 29 16.65 -1.10 -52.02
N GLY A 30 17.47 -2.13 -52.30
CA GLY A 30 17.06 -3.51 -52.46
C GLY A 30 16.42 -4.07 -51.17
N ALA A 31 15.50 -4.96 -51.42
CA ALA A 31 14.86 -5.82 -50.42
C ALA A 31 15.88 -6.79 -49.78
N ALA A 32 16.46 -6.40 -48.67
CA ALA A 32 17.17 -7.30 -47.77
C ALA A 32 17.33 -6.60 -46.41
N ASP A 33 16.34 -6.68 -45.58
CA ASP A 33 16.46 -6.84 -44.12
C ASP A 33 15.08 -6.89 -43.44
N ALA A 34 14.27 -7.83 -43.93
CA ALA A 34 13.14 -8.28 -43.12
C ALA A 34 13.66 -9.40 -42.21
N ARG A 35 13.49 -9.19 -40.90
CA ARG A 35 13.66 -10.20 -39.83
C ARG A 35 15.03 -10.28 -39.12
N ALA A 36 15.41 -9.21 -38.46
CA ALA A 36 16.12 -9.39 -37.18
C ALA A 36 15.14 -9.06 -36.07
N HIS A 37 14.40 -10.05 -35.60
CA HIS A 37 13.86 -10.00 -34.22
C HIS A 37 15.06 -9.67 -33.32
N PRO A 38 14.96 -8.62 -32.46
CA PRO A 38 15.98 -8.45 -31.45
C PRO A 38 15.97 -9.73 -30.60
N ALA A 39 17.04 -10.53 -30.73
CA ALA A 39 17.27 -11.66 -29.88
C ALA A 39 17.13 -11.17 -28.45
N VAL A 40 16.14 -11.70 -27.72
CA VAL A 40 16.00 -11.49 -26.30
C VAL A 40 17.34 -11.88 -25.69
N ALA A 41 18.13 -10.87 -25.32
CA ALA A 41 19.41 -11.08 -24.69
C ALA A 41 19.17 -12.02 -23.50
N PRO A 42 19.88 -13.16 -23.39
CA PRO A 42 19.71 -14.03 -22.24
C PRO A 42 19.94 -13.20 -20.99
N LEU A 43 18.96 -13.21 -20.08
CA LEU A 43 19.06 -12.56 -18.78
C LEU A 43 20.42 -12.94 -18.19
N SER A 44 21.35 -11.98 -18.19
CA SER A 44 22.68 -12.14 -17.64
C SER A 44 22.53 -12.55 -16.19
N THR A 45 22.67 -13.82 -15.91
CA THR A 45 22.80 -14.41 -14.58
C THR A 45 24.17 -14.06 -13.99
N LYS A 46 24.55 -12.77 -14.03
CA LYS A 46 25.67 -12.31 -13.21
C LYS A 46 25.24 -12.46 -11.76
N ALA A 47 25.77 -13.46 -11.09
CA ALA A 47 25.62 -13.64 -9.66
C ALA A 47 25.87 -12.29 -8.97
N ALA A 48 24.82 -11.72 -8.36
CA ALA A 48 24.93 -10.42 -7.70
C ALA A 48 26.10 -10.46 -6.72
N PRO A 49 26.91 -9.38 -6.61
CA PRO A 49 28.08 -9.38 -5.74
C PRO A 49 27.65 -9.71 -4.30
N PHE A 50 28.55 -10.34 -3.54
CA PHE A 50 28.32 -10.63 -2.11
C PHE A 50 28.05 -9.29 -1.40
N ARG A 51 26.80 -9.08 -0.98
CA ARG A 51 26.44 -7.89 -0.23
C ARG A 51 26.65 -8.20 1.26
N LEU A 52 27.57 -7.50 1.90
CA LEU A 52 27.73 -7.52 3.37
C LEU A 52 26.41 -7.24 4.10
N SER A 53 25.46 -6.58 3.43
CA SER A 53 24.10 -6.38 3.91
C SER A 53 23.34 -7.65 4.31
N ALA A 54 23.76 -8.83 3.84
CA ALA A 54 23.16 -10.11 4.28
C ALA A 54 23.36 -10.38 5.78
N PHE A 55 24.41 -9.85 6.38
CA PHE A 55 24.68 -9.97 7.82
C PHE A 55 24.03 -8.83 8.65
N ALA A 56 23.46 -7.83 8.02
CA ALA A 56 22.90 -6.67 8.73
C ALA A 56 21.88 -7.07 9.81
N PRO A 57 20.93 -8.01 9.60
CA PRO A 57 19.99 -8.43 10.64
C PRO A 57 20.68 -9.11 11.83
N SER A 58 21.71 -9.93 11.57
CA SER A 58 22.45 -10.62 12.62
C SER A 58 23.27 -9.63 13.45
N VAL A 59 23.92 -8.65 12.81
CA VAL A 59 24.69 -7.61 13.50
C VAL A 59 23.75 -6.75 14.36
N ALA A 60 22.60 -6.35 13.80
CA ALA A 60 21.59 -5.58 14.51
C ALA A 60 21.04 -6.37 15.72
N ALA A 61 20.73 -7.67 15.55
CA ALA A 61 20.24 -8.51 16.62
C ALA A 61 21.30 -8.75 17.72
N ALA A 62 22.57 -8.92 17.35
CA ALA A 62 23.67 -9.03 18.30
C ALA A 62 23.86 -7.74 19.11
N ALA A 63 23.81 -6.57 18.46
CA ALA A 63 23.88 -5.27 19.12
C ALA A 63 22.70 -5.05 20.06
N ALA A 64 21.48 -5.40 19.63
CA ALA A 64 20.28 -5.32 20.47
C ALA A 64 20.34 -6.22 21.67
N LEU A 65 20.85 -7.46 21.52
CA LEU A 65 21.08 -8.37 22.64
C LEU A 65 22.13 -7.84 23.62
N ALA A 66 23.21 -7.27 23.12
CA ALA A 66 24.25 -6.67 23.97
C ALA A 66 23.66 -5.49 24.78
N VAL A 67 22.90 -4.61 24.15
CA VAL A 67 22.20 -3.51 24.84
C VAL A 67 21.23 -4.06 25.88
N HIS A 68 20.44 -5.06 25.54
CA HIS A 68 19.47 -5.67 26.45
C HIS A 68 20.12 -6.30 27.69
N GLN A 69 21.29 -6.96 27.54
CA GLN A 69 21.99 -7.66 28.64
C GLN A 69 22.89 -6.75 29.49
N TRP A 70 23.60 -5.80 28.84
CA TRP A 70 24.63 -5.02 29.54
C TRP A 70 24.10 -3.72 30.10
N VAL A 71 23.06 -3.16 29.55
CA VAL A 71 22.44 -1.95 30.12
C VAL A 71 21.42 -2.35 31.20
N PRO A 72 21.60 -1.92 32.47
CA PRO A 72 20.65 -2.24 33.54
C PRO A 72 19.29 -1.61 33.27
N SER A 73 18.23 -2.38 33.53
CA SER A 73 16.86 -1.85 33.42
C SER A 73 16.53 -0.98 34.62
N GLN A 74 16.05 0.23 34.36
CA GLN A 74 15.57 1.13 35.42
C GLN A 74 14.12 0.82 35.81
N GLN A 75 13.35 0.18 34.91
CA GLN A 75 11.98 -0.26 35.21
C GLN A 75 11.93 -1.79 35.27
N THR A 76 11.35 -2.32 36.33
CA THR A 76 11.18 -3.75 36.53
C THR A 76 9.86 -4.19 35.88
N THR A 77 9.93 -5.05 34.90
CA THR A 77 8.80 -5.79 34.34
C THR A 77 8.88 -7.25 34.77
N ALA A 78 7.76 -7.98 34.69
CA ALA A 78 7.78 -9.42 34.90
C ALA A 78 8.88 -10.06 34.03
N PRO A 79 9.67 -11.01 34.55
CA PRO A 79 10.81 -11.59 33.83
C PRO A 79 10.31 -12.48 32.68
N THR A 80 10.01 -11.86 31.56
CA THR A 80 9.66 -12.56 30.34
C THR A 80 10.93 -12.70 29.48
N ARG A 81 11.07 -13.83 28.79
CA ARG A 81 12.25 -14.13 27.95
C ARG A 81 11.89 -14.14 26.45
N ILE A 82 10.76 -13.51 26.07
CA ILE A 82 10.25 -13.57 24.69
C ILE A 82 11.09 -12.68 23.80
N TYR A 83 11.32 -11.43 24.18
CA TYR A 83 12.11 -10.48 23.40
C TYR A 83 13.54 -10.97 23.13
N PRO A 84 14.34 -11.39 24.12
CA PRO A 84 15.68 -11.95 23.84
C PRO A 84 15.62 -13.25 23.00
N ARG A 85 14.58 -14.07 23.13
CA ARG A 85 14.38 -15.23 22.24
C ARG A 85 14.12 -14.82 20.80
N ILE A 86 13.31 -13.78 20.55
CA ILE A 86 13.08 -13.23 19.21
C ILE A 86 14.40 -12.73 18.63
N LEU A 87 15.19 -11.99 19.37
CA LEU A 87 16.50 -11.51 18.92
C LEU A 87 17.46 -12.65 18.61
N LEU A 88 17.51 -13.70 19.45
CA LEU A 88 18.30 -14.90 19.19
C LEU A 88 17.86 -15.65 17.93
N THR A 89 16.55 -15.77 17.68
CA THR A 89 16.04 -16.42 16.47
C THR A 89 16.36 -15.61 15.22
N VAL A 90 16.24 -14.28 15.26
CA VAL A 90 16.64 -13.40 14.15
C VAL A 90 18.14 -13.48 13.89
N LEU A 91 18.96 -13.49 14.93
CA LEU A 91 20.41 -13.65 14.84
C LEU A 91 20.76 -14.99 14.18
N ALA A 92 20.21 -16.09 14.68
CA ALA A 92 20.46 -17.44 14.15
C ALA A 92 19.98 -17.57 12.71
N ALA A 93 18.77 -17.14 12.39
CA ALA A 93 18.23 -17.15 11.04
C ALA A 93 19.07 -16.32 10.06
N GLY A 94 19.47 -15.11 10.46
CA GLY A 94 20.32 -14.26 9.64
C GLY A 94 21.71 -14.88 9.37
N VAL A 95 22.33 -15.49 10.37
CA VAL A 95 23.60 -16.23 10.21
C VAL A 95 23.41 -17.42 9.28
N VAL A 96 22.35 -18.21 9.46
CA VAL A 96 22.06 -19.37 8.58
C VAL A 96 21.85 -18.93 7.15
N ILE A 97 21.05 -17.88 6.90
CA ILE A 97 20.82 -17.33 5.55
C ILE A 97 22.15 -16.85 4.93
N ALA A 98 22.98 -16.15 5.68
CA ALA A 98 24.25 -15.66 5.19
C ALA A 98 25.26 -16.80 4.88
N LEU A 99 25.31 -17.82 5.73
CA LEU A 99 26.17 -19.00 5.53
C LEU A 99 25.69 -19.87 4.36
N THR A 100 24.39 -20.15 4.27
CA THR A 100 23.81 -20.89 3.15
C THR A 100 24.02 -20.17 1.83
N GLN A 101 23.90 -18.84 1.79
CA GLN A 101 24.23 -18.06 0.62
C GLN A 101 25.70 -18.18 0.23
N ARG A 102 26.62 -18.16 1.21
CA ARG A 102 28.06 -18.32 0.96
C ARG A 102 28.39 -19.71 0.41
N LEU A 103 27.78 -20.75 0.96
CA LEU A 103 27.97 -22.15 0.50
C LEU A 103 27.36 -22.37 -0.89
N TRP A 104 26.13 -21.87 -1.12
CA TRP A 104 25.44 -21.96 -2.41
C TRP A 104 26.24 -21.35 -3.55
N ARG A 105 26.88 -20.22 -3.30
CA ARG A 105 27.76 -19.57 -4.29
C ARG A 105 29.02 -20.38 -4.58
N ARG A 106 29.58 -21.09 -3.59
CA ARG A 106 30.74 -21.95 -3.79
C ARG A 106 30.42 -23.18 -4.66
N MET A 107 29.21 -23.73 -4.53
CA MET A 107 28.79 -24.94 -5.23
C MET A 107 28.35 -24.71 -6.69
N LYS A 108 28.16 -23.44 -7.13
CA LYS A 108 27.70 -23.08 -8.48
C LYS A 108 26.59 -24.01 -9.02
N PRO A 109 25.48 -24.23 -8.31
CA PRO A 109 24.45 -25.15 -8.78
C PRO A 109 23.83 -24.65 -10.07
N THR A 110 23.73 -25.48 -11.08
CA THR A 110 22.93 -25.20 -12.27
C THR A 110 21.46 -25.27 -11.88
N PRO A 111 20.63 -24.25 -12.18
CA PRO A 111 19.22 -24.18 -11.74
C PRO A 111 18.32 -25.09 -12.59
N ARG A 112 18.65 -26.38 -12.69
CA ARG A 112 17.91 -27.33 -13.52
C ARG A 112 16.80 -28.09 -12.77
N ASN A 113 16.78 -28.03 -11.43
CA ASN A 113 15.83 -28.76 -10.60
C ASN A 113 14.92 -27.77 -9.81
N PHE A 114 13.61 -28.05 -9.73
CA PHE A 114 12.62 -27.24 -9.00
C PHE A 114 13.03 -26.89 -7.55
N PRO A 115 13.59 -27.81 -6.73
CA PRO A 115 14.01 -27.46 -5.37
C PRO A 115 15.18 -26.46 -5.35
N ALA A 116 16.07 -26.48 -6.34
CA ALA A 116 17.17 -25.52 -6.44
C ALA A 116 16.69 -24.11 -6.81
N ALA A 117 15.68 -24.01 -7.67
CA ALA A 117 15.05 -22.72 -8.02
C ALA A 117 14.30 -22.12 -6.84
N PHE A 118 13.58 -22.93 -6.06
CA PHE A 118 12.89 -22.47 -4.86
C PHE A 118 13.88 -21.97 -3.78
N ALA A 119 14.94 -22.74 -3.52
CA ALA A 119 15.97 -22.37 -2.56
C ALA A 119 16.70 -21.08 -2.97
N SER A 120 17.01 -20.89 -4.27
CA SER A 120 17.63 -19.66 -4.77
C SER A 120 16.72 -18.42 -4.60
N ASN A 121 15.43 -18.58 -4.85
CA ASN A 121 14.45 -17.49 -4.67
C ASN A 121 14.28 -17.14 -3.18
N ALA A 122 14.21 -18.14 -2.30
CA ALA A 122 14.12 -17.91 -0.86
C ALA A 122 15.38 -17.20 -0.30
N LEU A 123 16.56 -17.61 -0.73
CA LEU A 123 17.82 -16.94 -0.38
C LEU A 123 17.90 -15.52 -0.92
N HIS A 124 17.45 -15.30 -2.16
CA HIS A 124 17.42 -13.97 -2.75
C HIS A 124 16.45 -13.06 -1.99
N TRP A 125 15.26 -13.55 -1.66
CA TRP A 125 14.28 -12.83 -0.85
C TRP A 125 14.82 -12.48 0.54
N GLY A 126 15.47 -13.44 1.24
CA GLY A 126 16.08 -13.21 2.54
C GLY A 126 17.16 -12.12 2.52
N VAL A 127 17.99 -12.09 1.47
CA VAL A 127 19.03 -11.05 1.33
C VAL A 127 18.45 -9.71 0.92
N SER A 128 17.46 -9.67 0.06
CA SER A 128 16.79 -8.41 -0.33
C SER A 128 16.01 -7.78 0.82
N SER A 129 15.47 -8.61 1.73
CA SER A 129 14.75 -8.14 2.93
C SER A 129 15.68 -7.84 4.12
N ALA A 130 16.96 -8.20 4.06
CA ALA A 130 17.89 -8.03 5.17
C ALA A 130 17.99 -6.59 5.71
N PRO A 131 18.05 -5.52 4.89
CA PRO A 131 18.09 -4.15 5.40
C PRO A 131 16.82 -3.78 6.18
N VAL A 132 15.65 -4.25 5.70
CA VAL A 132 14.35 -3.97 6.33
C VAL A 132 14.26 -4.68 7.68
N LEU A 133 14.69 -5.96 7.74
CA LEU A 133 14.75 -6.72 9.00
C LEU A 133 15.73 -6.08 9.99
N ALA A 134 16.90 -5.64 9.54
CA ALA A 134 17.86 -4.94 10.38
C ALA A 134 17.28 -3.64 10.95
N ALA A 135 16.60 -2.84 10.11
CA ALA A 135 15.92 -1.63 10.57
C ALA A 135 14.81 -1.94 11.60
N GLY A 136 14.02 -2.99 11.38
CA GLY A 136 13.02 -3.45 12.35
C GLY A 136 13.62 -3.83 13.70
N VAL A 137 14.72 -4.59 13.70
CA VAL A 137 15.43 -4.95 14.93
C VAL A 137 16.01 -3.71 15.64
N MET A 138 16.55 -2.75 14.88
CA MET A 138 17.07 -1.50 15.46
C MET A 138 15.94 -0.67 16.08
N LEU A 139 14.77 -0.62 15.49
CA LEU A 139 13.58 0.04 16.06
C LEU A 139 13.12 -0.64 17.34
N LEU A 140 13.09 -1.98 17.39
CA LEU A 140 12.78 -2.74 18.59
C LEU A 140 13.83 -2.50 19.70
N CYS A 141 15.11 -2.41 19.35
CA CYS A 141 16.17 -2.08 20.29
C CYS A 141 16.02 -0.65 20.84
N ALA A 142 15.72 0.31 19.98
CA ALA A 142 15.47 1.69 20.38
C ALA A 142 14.24 1.78 21.31
N TRP A 143 13.20 1.00 21.02
CA TRP A 143 12.01 0.90 21.88
C TRP A 143 12.36 0.32 23.25
N ASP A 144 13.07 -0.81 23.34
CA ASP A 144 13.54 -1.40 24.60
C ASP A 144 14.38 -0.41 25.42
N LEU A 145 15.27 0.30 24.73
CA LEU A 145 16.16 1.29 25.36
C LEU A 145 15.37 2.48 25.94
N VAL A 146 14.42 3.02 25.19
CA VAL A 146 13.61 4.16 25.64
C VAL A 146 12.70 3.79 26.81
N THR A 147 12.10 2.58 26.79
CA THR A 147 11.11 2.16 27.78
C THR A 147 11.77 1.58 29.04
N LEU A 148 12.55 0.51 28.91
CA LEU A 148 13.04 -0.26 30.05
C LEU A 148 14.38 0.24 30.57
N LYS A 149 15.26 0.76 29.70
CA LYS A 149 16.64 1.11 30.06
C LYS A 149 16.77 2.56 30.53
N LEU A 150 16.22 3.50 29.74
CA LEU A 150 16.26 4.94 30.06
C LEU A 150 15.06 5.40 30.87
N ALA A 151 13.98 4.61 30.91
CA ALA A 151 12.74 4.93 31.61
C ALA A 151 12.20 6.34 31.29
N LEU A 152 12.34 6.77 30.01
CA LEU A 152 11.91 8.11 29.59
C LEU A 152 10.39 8.29 29.68
N VAL A 153 9.64 7.20 29.57
CA VAL A 153 8.20 7.18 29.74
C VAL A 153 7.84 6.19 30.86
N PRO A 154 7.06 6.61 31.88
CA PRO A 154 6.73 5.75 32.98
C PRO A 154 5.79 4.60 32.57
N LEU A 155 5.97 3.42 33.16
CA LEU A 155 4.98 2.35 33.11
C LEU A 155 3.71 2.81 33.89
N PRO A 156 2.51 2.37 33.45
CA PRO A 156 2.23 1.40 32.41
C PRO A 156 2.03 1.99 31.01
N TYR A 157 2.12 3.31 30.81
CA TYR A 157 1.67 4.01 29.58
C TYR A 157 2.41 3.59 28.32
N PHE A 158 3.69 3.22 28.43
CA PHE A 158 4.48 2.76 27.30
C PHE A 158 5.23 1.46 27.67
N PRO A 159 4.60 0.30 27.48
CA PRO A 159 5.17 -0.99 27.87
C PRO A 159 6.38 -1.35 27.01
N GLY A 160 7.29 -2.14 27.58
CA GLY A 160 8.42 -2.68 26.83
C GLY A 160 7.99 -3.74 25.81
N PRO A 161 8.85 -4.00 24.80
CA PRO A 161 8.53 -4.95 23.73
C PRO A 161 8.21 -6.36 24.26
N ASP A 162 8.86 -6.78 25.32
CA ASP A 162 8.66 -8.10 25.91
C ASP A 162 7.24 -8.30 26.45
N THR A 163 6.71 -7.30 27.17
CA THR A 163 5.34 -7.31 27.68
C THR A 163 4.33 -7.37 26.53
N VAL A 164 4.54 -6.58 25.47
CA VAL A 164 3.63 -6.53 24.31
C VAL A 164 3.61 -7.85 23.55
N PHE A 165 4.78 -8.47 23.31
CA PHE A 165 4.84 -9.78 22.66
C PHE A 165 4.24 -10.90 23.51
N GLN A 166 4.41 -10.83 24.83
CA GLN A 166 3.77 -11.79 25.72
C GLN A 166 2.25 -11.66 25.68
N THR A 167 1.73 -10.43 25.77
CA THR A 167 0.29 -10.15 25.67
C THR A 167 -0.24 -10.60 24.32
N LEU A 168 0.47 -10.34 23.22
CA LEU A 168 0.09 -10.80 21.89
C LEU A 168 -0.10 -12.32 21.81
N ILE A 169 0.77 -13.08 22.47
CA ILE A 169 0.68 -14.55 22.47
C ILE A 169 -0.45 -15.03 23.40
N ASN A 170 -0.54 -14.47 24.59
CA ASN A 170 -1.49 -14.90 25.60
C ASN A 170 -2.94 -14.55 25.21
N ASP A 171 -3.17 -13.35 24.68
CA ASP A 171 -4.50 -12.84 24.34
C ASP A 171 -4.93 -13.19 22.92
N TRP A 172 -4.14 -13.98 22.19
CA TRP A 172 -4.48 -14.34 20.80
C TRP A 172 -5.84 -15.01 20.67
N ALA A 173 -6.11 -16.00 21.51
CA ALA A 173 -7.36 -16.76 21.49
C ALA A 173 -8.42 -16.23 22.47
N SER A 174 -8.02 -15.60 23.57
CA SER A 174 -8.92 -15.07 24.59
C SER A 174 -8.20 -13.98 25.40
N ALA A 175 -8.84 -12.82 25.55
CA ALA A 175 -8.30 -11.74 26.38
C ALA A 175 -8.52 -11.92 27.89
N GLY A 176 -9.07 -13.05 28.31
CA GLY A 176 -9.48 -13.32 29.69
C GLY A 176 -10.81 -12.65 30.05
N LEU A 177 -11.33 -12.95 31.25
CA LEU A 177 -12.60 -12.39 31.76
C LEU A 177 -13.80 -12.54 30.80
N GLY A 178 -13.81 -13.56 29.95
CA GLY A 178 -14.87 -13.77 28.95
C GLY A 178 -14.87 -12.82 27.78
N GLN A 179 -13.81 -12.02 27.62
CA GLN A 179 -13.65 -11.11 26.49
C GLN A 179 -13.08 -11.83 25.25
N PRO A 180 -13.46 -11.38 24.03
CA PRO A 180 -12.94 -11.96 22.80
C PRO A 180 -11.42 -11.75 22.68
N GLY A 181 -10.73 -12.73 22.08
CA GLY A 181 -9.30 -12.65 21.83
C GLY A 181 -8.96 -11.72 20.67
N LEU A 182 -7.67 -11.41 20.54
CA LEU A 182 -7.15 -10.56 19.46
C LEU A 182 -7.51 -11.11 18.05
N PHE A 183 -7.50 -12.43 17.90
CA PHE A 183 -7.87 -13.07 16.62
C PHE A 183 -9.34 -12.85 16.26
N GLU A 184 -10.24 -13.02 17.21
CA GLU A 184 -11.68 -12.80 17.01
C GLU A 184 -11.98 -11.34 16.70
N CYS A 185 -11.37 -10.42 17.44
CA CYS A 185 -11.45 -8.98 17.20
C CYS A 185 -10.90 -8.61 15.81
N MET A 186 -9.78 -9.21 15.39
CA MET A 186 -9.21 -9.00 14.05
C MET A 186 -10.16 -9.44 12.94
N ILE A 187 -10.82 -10.59 13.09
CA ILE A 187 -11.79 -11.07 12.10
C ILE A 187 -13.01 -10.15 12.03
N SER A 188 -13.51 -9.70 13.18
CA SER A 188 -14.64 -8.76 13.25
C SER A 188 -14.29 -7.44 12.54
N SER A 189 -13.13 -6.85 12.82
CA SER A 189 -12.62 -5.66 12.13
C SER A 189 -12.45 -5.89 10.64
N LEU A 190 -11.92 -7.04 10.23
CA LEU A 190 -11.72 -7.38 8.82
C LEU A 190 -13.03 -7.43 8.05
N ILE A 191 -14.05 -8.09 8.60
CA ILE A 191 -15.39 -8.20 7.98
C ILE A 191 -16.01 -6.80 7.86
N LEU A 192 -15.94 -6.00 8.91
CA LEU A 192 -16.47 -4.64 8.94
C LEU A 192 -15.76 -3.75 7.90
N LEU A 193 -14.43 -3.77 7.87
CA LEU A 193 -13.62 -3.02 6.91
C LEU A 193 -13.97 -3.39 5.48
N LEU A 194 -13.93 -4.69 5.16
CA LEU A 194 -14.15 -5.16 3.79
C LEU A 194 -15.58 -4.88 3.31
N SER A 195 -16.59 -5.00 4.18
CA SER A 195 -17.98 -4.71 3.82
C SER A 195 -18.17 -3.23 3.45
N GLY A 196 -17.71 -2.30 4.29
CA GLY A 196 -17.78 -0.88 4.02
C GLY A 196 -16.91 -0.45 2.83
N TYR A 197 -15.70 -1.01 2.74
CA TYR A 197 -14.78 -0.73 1.63
C TYR A 197 -15.35 -1.18 0.28
N PHE A 198 -15.95 -2.37 0.20
CA PHE A 198 -16.54 -2.88 -1.02
C PHE A 198 -17.73 -2.03 -1.48
N VAL A 199 -18.65 -1.69 -0.57
CA VAL A 199 -19.80 -0.83 -0.86
C VAL A 199 -19.33 0.56 -1.32
N GLY A 200 -18.44 1.19 -0.57
CA GLY A 200 -17.90 2.51 -0.89
C GLY A 200 -17.13 2.55 -2.21
N SER A 201 -16.35 1.52 -2.49
CA SER A 201 -15.60 1.40 -3.75
C SER A 201 -16.52 1.25 -4.96
N LEU A 202 -17.52 0.37 -4.87
CA LEU A 202 -18.49 0.16 -5.95
C LEU A 202 -19.26 1.44 -6.27
N LEU A 203 -19.80 2.09 -5.24
CA LEU A 203 -20.52 3.36 -5.40
C LEU A 203 -19.58 4.47 -5.90
N GLY A 204 -18.35 4.52 -5.40
CA GLY A 204 -17.35 5.50 -5.80
C GLY A 204 -16.97 5.38 -7.27
N ILE A 205 -16.72 4.17 -7.76
CA ILE A 205 -16.42 3.92 -9.17
C ILE A 205 -17.63 4.28 -10.03
N ALA A 206 -18.84 3.84 -9.66
CA ALA A 206 -20.06 4.13 -10.42
C ALA A 206 -20.32 5.64 -10.51
N CYS A 207 -20.26 6.38 -9.40
CA CYS A 207 -20.42 7.84 -9.37
C CYS A 207 -19.30 8.52 -10.16
N GLY A 208 -18.06 8.11 -10.01
CA GLY A 208 -16.92 8.70 -10.70
C GLY A 208 -17.00 8.54 -12.22
N VAL A 209 -17.43 7.37 -12.70
CA VAL A 209 -17.68 7.13 -14.13
C VAL A 209 -18.85 7.96 -14.63
N LEU A 210 -19.95 8.01 -13.88
CA LEU A 210 -21.14 8.77 -14.25
C LEU A 210 -20.81 10.28 -14.38
N ILE A 211 -20.18 10.86 -13.37
CA ILE A 211 -19.80 12.28 -13.35
C ILE A 211 -18.70 12.57 -14.39
N GLY A 212 -17.77 11.63 -14.58
CA GLY A 212 -16.67 11.77 -15.54
C GLY A 212 -17.12 11.74 -17.00
N TRP A 213 -18.08 10.87 -17.31
CA TRP A 213 -18.53 10.66 -18.68
C TRP A 213 -19.62 11.63 -19.13
N PHE A 214 -20.65 11.87 -18.29
CA PHE A 214 -21.81 12.70 -18.65
C PHE A 214 -21.65 14.15 -18.23
N PRO A 215 -21.66 15.14 -19.18
CA PRO A 215 -21.53 16.56 -18.84
C PRO A 215 -22.62 17.06 -17.88
N ALA A 216 -23.86 16.60 -18.02
CA ALA A 216 -24.96 16.97 -17.14
C ALA A 216 -24.74 16.45 -15.70
N ALA A 217 -24.28 15.22 -15.51
CA ALA A 217 -23.93 14.68 -14.21
C ALA A 217 -22.73 15.41 -13.59
N ARG A 218 -21.78 15.84 -14.40
CA ARG A 218 -20.62 16.65 -13.98
C ARG A 218 -21.00 18.02 -13.46
N TYR A 219 -21.91 18.69 -14.16
CA TYR A 219 -22.38 20.03 -13.78
C TYR A 219 -22.90 20.06 -12.34
N TRP A 220 -23.71 19.06 -11.96
CA TRP A 220 -24.25 18.95 -10.61
C TRP A 220 -23.32 18.20 -9.64
N GLY A 221 -22.66 17.17 -10.08
CA GLY A 221 -21.88 16.27 -9.23
C GLY A 221 -20.61 16.91 -8.69
N VAL A 222 -19.86 17.67 -9.50
CA VAL A 222 -18.59 18.26 -9.05
C VAL A 222 -18.77 19.27 -7.92
N PRO A 223 -19.74 20.19 -7.95
CA PRO A 223 -20.01 21.08 -6.82
C PRO A 223 -20.36 20.32 -5.54
N VAL A 224 -21.21 19.28 -5.64
CA VAL A 224 -21.55 18.42 -4.49
C VAL A 224 -20.32 17.74 -3.91
N MET A 225 -19.44 17.17 -4.76
CA MET A 225 -18.19 16.57 -4.31
C MET A 225 -17.29 17.57 -3.58
N LYS A 226 -17.19 18.80 -4.07
CA LYS A 226 -16.40 19.86 -3.41
C LYS A 226 -16.95 20.25 -2.05
N LEU A 227 -18.28 20.17 -1.87
CA LEU A 227 -18.94 20.49 -0.60
C LEU A 227 -18.82 19.35 0.41
N VAL A 228 -19.04 18.11 -0.02
CA VAL A 228 -19.06 16.92 0.86
C VAL A 228 -17.66 16.43 1.19
N GLY A 229 -16.72 16.56 0.25
CA GLY A 229 -15.36 16.00 0.37
C GLY A 229 -14.58 16.42 1.60
N PRO A 230 -14.58 17.69 2.01
CA PRO A 230 -13.87 18.14 3.20
C PRO A 230 -14.47 17.61 4.52
N VAL A 231 -15.69 17.06 4.51
CA VAL A 231 -16.34 16.57 5.74
C VAL A 231 -15.73 15.23 6.15
N PRO A 232 -15.07 15.14 7.32
CA PRO A 232 -14.54 13.87 7.80
C PRO A 232 -15.69 12.90 8.11
N ALA A 233 -15.63 11.68 7.57
CA ALA A 233 -16.68 10.67 7.83
C ALA A 233 -16.85 10.39 9.34
N THR A 234 -15.75 10.45 10.10
CA THR A 234 -15.76 10.27 11.56
C THR A 234 -16.58 11.35 12.31
N ALA A 235 -16.69 12.56 11.78
CA ALA A 235 -17.53 13.60 12.37
C ALA A 235 -19.03 13.27 12.30
N LEU A 236 -19.42 12.37 11.40
CA LEU A 236 -20.80 11.94 11.22
C LEU A 236 -21.21 10.75 12.10
N ILE A 237 -20.33 10.26 12.98
CA ILE A 237 -20.61 9.11 13.87
C ILE A 237 -21.89 9.32 14.69
N PRO A 238 -22.09 10.44 15.41
CA PRO A 238 -23.31 10.62 16.21
C PRO A 238 -24.58 10.59 15.34
N MET A 239 -24.54 11.21 14.16
CA MET A 239 -25.65 11.21 13.22
C MET A 239 -25.93 9.80 12.67
N SER A 240 -24.90 9.05 12.34
CA SER A 240 -25.04 7.70 11.80
C SER A 240 -25.64 6.73 12.80
N LEU A 241 -25.29 6.84 14.08
CA LEU A 241 -25.88 6.04 15.16
C LEU A 241 -27.35 6.35 15.42
N MET A 242 -27.77 7.60 15.17
CA MET A 242 -29.19 7.99 15.22
C MET A 242 -29.96 7.48 14.01
N LEU A 243 -29.34 7.49 12.83
CA LEU A 243 -29.98 7.08 11.57
C LEU A 243 -30.16 5.54 11.49
N PHE A 244 -29.17 4.80 11.94
CA PHE A 244 -29.16 3.34 11.90
C PHE A 244 -29.32 2.78 13.31
N ARG A 245 -30.37 1.98 13.55
CA ARG A 245 -30.56 1.27 14.82
C ARG A 245 -29.48 0.23 15.11
N ASN A 246 -28.83 -0.27 14.08
CA ASN A 246 -27.78 -1.26 14.17
C ASN A 246 -26.40 -0.57 14.08
N PRO A 247 -25.58 -0.63 15.14
CA PRO A 247 -24.27 0.00 15.15
C PRO A 247 -23.34 -0.51 14.04
N THR A 248 -23.42 -1.79 13.68
CA THR A 248 -22.62 -2.36 12.60
C THR A 248 -22.97 -1.75 11.24
N LEU A 249 -24.27 -1.56 10.96
CA LEU A 249 -24.70 -0.87 9.73
C LEU A 249 -24.26 0.60 9.72
N SER A 250 -24.34 1.27 10.85
CA SER A 250 -23.80 2.62 11.02
C SER A 250 -22.31 2.68 10.64
N ALA A 251 -21.51 1.76 11.17
CA ALA A 251 -20.09 1.69 10.89
C ALA A 251 -19.80 1.36 9.42
N VAL A 252 -20.51 0.39 8.82
CA VAL A 252 -20.40 0.06 7.38
C VAL A 252 -20.70 1.29 6.52
N TRP A 253 -21.74 2.03 6.84
CA TRP A 253 -22.11 3.26 6.11
C TRP A 253 -21.03 4.34 6.22
N LEU A 254 -20.48 4.57 7.42
CA LEU A 254 -19.38 5.52 7.64
C LEU A 254 -18.12 5.15 6.86
N ILE A 255 -17.75 3.87 6.90
CA ILE A 255 -16.59 3.36 6.15
C ILE A 255 -16.85 3.52 4.64
N ALA A 256 -18.04 3.16 4.17
CA ALA A 256 -18.41 3.32 2.77
C ALA A 256 -18.35 4.78 2.32
N LEU A 257 -18.81 5.72 3.14
CA LEU A 257 -18.73 7.15 2.87
C LEU A 257 -17.29 7.65 2.79
N ALA A 258 -16.42 7.21 3.70
CA ALA A 258 -15.00 7.56 3.71
C ALA A 258 -14.26 7.07 2.45
N VAL A 259 -14.65 5.91 1.91
CA VAL A 259 -14.10 5.32 0.67
C VAL A 259 -14.69 5.98 -0.56
N TRP A 260 -15.99 6.24 -0.55
CA TRP A 260 -16.74 6.72 -1.70
C TRP A 260 -16.16 8.00 -2.29
N PHE A 261 -15.80 8.98 -1.46
CA PHE A 261 -15.30 10.26 -1.92
C PHE A 261 -13.97 10.18 -2.69
N PRO A 262 -12.86 9.63 -2.14
CA PRO A 262 -11.59 9.56 -2.85
C PRO A 262 -11.69 8.67 -4.10
N VAL A 263 -12.45 7.58 -4.06
CA VAL A 263 -12.66 6.70 -5.22
C VAL A 263 -13.42 7.43 -6.31
N THR A 264 -14.49 8.19 -5.97
CA THR A 264 -15.25 8.99 -6.94
C THR A 264 -14.37 10.02 -7.62
N MET A 265 -13.61 10.80 -6.85
CA MET A 265 -12.78 11.89 -7.39
C MET A 265 -11.67 11.39 -8.31
N LEU A 266 -11.00 10.30 -7.93
CA LEU A 266 -9.92 9.74 -8.74
C LEU A 266 -10.44 8.97 -9.95
N THR A 267 -11.60 8.31 -9.85
CA THR A 267 -12.28 7.72 -11.01
C THR A 267 -12.73 8.79 -11.99
N LEU A 268 -13.37 9.85 -11.51
CA LEU A 268 -13.75 11.03 -12.29
C LEU A 268 -12.54 11.60 -13.05
N SER A 269 -11.44 11.86 -12.34
CA SER A 269 -10.20 12.35 -12.94
C SER A 269 -9.66 11.38 -14.00
N GLY A 270 -9.67 10.08 -13.72
CA GLY A 270 -9.22 9.05 -14.65
C GLY A 270 -10.04 9.03 -15.94
N VAL A 271 -11.37 9.09 -15.85
CA VAL A 271 -12.27 9.10 -17.01
C VAL A 271 -12.11 10.36 -17.83
N MET A 272 -11.98 11.53 -17.19
CA MET A 272 -11.78 12.82 -17.88
C MET A 272 -10.44 12.91 -18.62
N ASN A 273 -9.41 12.24 -18.14
CA ASN A 273 -8.07 12.27 -18.70
C ASN A 273 -7.82 11.18 -19.79
N VAL A 274 -8.86 10.47 -20.22
CA VAL A 274 -8.74 9.51 -21.33
C VAL A 274 -8.40 10.27 -22.61
N ARG A 275 -7.36 9.82 -23.31
CA ARG A 275 -6.92 10.45 -24.58
C ARG A 275 -8.03 10.43 -25.61
N ALA A 276 -8.34 11.59 -26.20
CA ALA A 276 -9.36 11.73 -27.23
C ALA A 276 -9.11 10.78 -28.42
N SER A 277 -7.84 10.56 -28.81
CA SER A 277 -7.47 9.64 -29.88
C SER A 277 -7.99 8.22 -29.68
N TYR A 278 -8.04 7.70 -28.45
CA TYR A 278 -8.61 6.36 -28.19
C TYR A 278 -10.11 6.32 -28.43
N LEU A 279 -10.80 7.38 -28.05
CA LEU A 279 -12.25 7.50 -28.24
C LEU A 279 -12.59 7.69 -29.73
N ASP A 280 -11.80 8.48 -30.45
CA ASP A 280 -12.04 8.77 -31.88
C ASP A 280 -11.79 7.54 -32.76
N VAL A 281 -10.70 6.79 -32.50
CA VAL A 281 -10.45 5.52 -33.19
C VAL A 281 -11.60 4.53 -32.95
N ALA A 282 -12.07 4.41 -31.71
CA ALA A 282 -13.19 3.52 -31.41
C ALA A 282 -14.49 3.97 -32.10
N ARG A 283 -14.76 5.29 -32.19
CA ARG A 283 -15.92 5.85 -32.92
C ARG A 283 -15.84 5.59 -34.41
N THR A 284 -14.68 5.75 -35.03
CA THR A 284 -14.49 5.46 -36.46
C THR A 284 -14.71 3.98 -36.78
N LEU A 285 -14.49 3.09 -35.80
CA LEU A 285 -14.80 1.67 -35.91
C LEU A 285 -16.27 1.33 -35.57
N GLY A 286 -17.15 2.33 -35.42
CA GLY A 286 -18.57 2.13 -35.15
C GLY A 286 -18.94 1.84 -33.70
N ALA A 287 -18.06 2.14 -32.72
CA ALA A 287 -18.35 1.89 -31.31
C ALA A 287 -19.47 2.79 -30.78
N GLY A 288 -20.51 2.19 -30.19
CA GLY A 288 -21.56 2.89 -29.49
C GLY A 288 -21.14 3.41 -28.11
N GLN A 289 -21.95 4.26 -27.47
CA GLN A 289 -21.65 4.92 -26.20
C GLN A 289 -21.31 3.93 -25.06
N ALA A 290 -22.06 2.87 -24.92
CA ALA A 290 -21.79 1.84 -23.91
C ALA A 290 -20.42 1.18 -24.12
N TYR A 291 -20.06 0.88 -25.38
CA TYR A 291 -18.75 0.32 -25.71
C TYR A 291 -17.62 1.28 -25.34
N LEU A 292 -17.79 2.58 -25.66
CA LEU A 292 -16.80 3.62 -25.31
C LEU A 292 -16.58 3.72 -23.80
N VAL A 293 -17.65 3.64 -22.99
CA VAL A 293 -17.53 3.69 -21.52
C VAL A 293 -16.84 2.43 -20.98
N PHE A 294 -17.41 1.24 -21.24
CA PHE A 294 -17.00 0.01 -20.58
C PHE A 294 -15.73 -0.62 -21.16
N ARG A 295 -15.46 -0.44 -22.47
CA ARG A 295 -14.34 -1.08 -23.15
C ARG A 295 -13.16 -0.14 -23.44
N VAL A 296 -13.37 1.19 -23.35
CA VAL A 296 -12.32 2.16 -23.62
C VAL A 296 -12.05 3.03 -22.41
N ALA A 297 -13.05 3.76 -21.91
CA ALA A 297 -12.84 4.76 -20.86
C ALA A 297 -12.50 4.14 -19.52
N ILE A 298 -13.25 3.13 -19.03
CA ILE A 298 -12.98 2.48 -17.75
C ILE A 298 -11.60 1.78 -17.75
N PRO A 299 -11.24 0.95 -18.74
CA PRO A 299 -9.90 0.35 -18.79
C PRO A 299 -8.77 1.38 -18.84
N ALA A 300 -8.93 2.48 -19.58
CA ALA A 300 -7.94 3.56 -19.62
C ALA A 300 -7.84 4.32 -18.31
N ALA A 301 -8.94 4.43 -17.53
CA ALA A 301 -8.99 5.07 -16.22
C ALA A 301 -8.54 4.18 -15.05
N LEU A 302 -8.38 2.87 -15.27
CA LEU A 302 -8.04 1.91 -14.20
C LEU A 302 -6.84 2.32 -13.32
N PRO A 303 -5.75 2.88 -13.85
CA PRO A 303 -4.65 3.35 -13.01
C PRO A 303 -5.10 4.35 -11.95
N ASN A 304 -5.90 5.35 -12.33
CA ASN A 304 -6.43 6.35 -11.42
C ASN A 304 -7.47 5.75 -10.45
N ILE A 305 -8.28 4.80 -10.91
CA ILE A 305 -9.23 4.05 -10.08
C ILE A 305 -8.47 3.33 -8.96
N PHE A 306 -7.36 2.64 -9.29
CA PHE A 306 -6.54 1.98 -8.26
C PHE A 306 -5.92 2.96 -7.27
N VAL A 307 -5.49 4.14 -7.70
CA VAL A 307 -5.04 5.19 -6.77
C VAL A 307 -6.18 5.59 -5.83
N GLY A 308 -7.40 5.72 -6.35
CA GLY A 308 -8.61 5.96 -5.55
C GLY A 308 -8.88 4.88 -4.52
N LEU A 309 -8.76 3.62 -4.93
CA LEU A 309 -8.92 2.46 -4.07
C LEU A 309 -7.87 2.42 -2.94
N PHE A 310 -6.61 2.77 -3.21
CA PHE A 310 -5.57 2.88 -2.17
C PHE A 310 -5.87 3.98 -1.16
N MET A 311 -6.24 5.17 -1.64
CA MET A 311 -6.60 6.29 -0.76
C MET A 311 -7.86 5.97 0.05
N GLY A 312 -8.86 5.35 -0.58
CA GLY A 312 -10.07 4.87 0.07
C GLY A 312 -9.79 3.81 1.15
N LEU A 313 -8.86 2.88 0.91
CA LEU A 313 -8.47 1.89 1.90
C LEU A 313 -7.84 2.53 3.14
N GLY A 314 -6.97 3.53 2.97
CA GLY A 314 -6.40 4.27 4.09
C GLY A 314 -7.48 5.02 4.90
N ALA A 315 -8.40 5.70 4.22
CA ALA A 315 -9.51 6.41 4.86
C ALA A 315 -10.47 5.45 5.59
N SER A 316 -10.76 4.29 5.00
CA SER A 316 -11.63 3.28 5.58
C SER A 316 -11.06 2.70 6.88
N PHE A 317 -9.75 2.47 6.93
CA PHE A 317 -9.08 1.96 8.12
C PHE A 317 -9.19 2.92 9.30
N LEU A 318 -8.90 4.21 9.08
CA LEU A 318 -9.03 5.23 10.12
C LEU A 318 -10.47 5.33 10.62
N THR A 319 -11.44 5.34 9.70
CA THR A 319 -12.87 5.43 10.05
C THR A 319 -13.35 4.19 10.81
N MET A 320 -12.89 3.00 10.41
CA MET A 320 -13.23 1.74 11.07
C MET A 320 -12.79 1.74 12.55
N VAL A 321 -11.54 2.09 12.82
CA VAL A 321 -11.00 2.09 14.20
C VAL A 321 -11.84 2.98 15.11
N VAL A 322 -12.20 4.19 14.63
CA VAL A 322 -13.02 5.13 15.42
C VAL A 322 -14.46 4.63 15.55
N ALA A 323 -15.04 4.07 14.50
CA ALA A 323 -16.42 3.57 14.53
C ALA A 323 -16.58 2.35 15.48
N GLU A 324 -15.57 1.49 15.53
CA GLU A 324 -15.54 0.35 16.48
C GLU A 324 -15.47 0.82 17.93
N GLY A 325 -14.65 1.82 18.22
CA GLY A 325 -14.51 2.35 19.60
C GLY A 325 -15.77 3.05 20.12
N VAL A 326 -16.54 3.69 19.25
CA VAL A 326 -17.71 4.49 19.68
C VAL A 326 -19.02 3.70 19.62
N GLY A 327 -19.20 2.83 18.65
CA GLY A 327 -20.53 2.25 18.37
C GLY A 327 -20.60 0.73 18.34
N VAL A 328 -19.57 0.08 17.79
CA VAL A 328 -19.55 -1.37 17.60
C VAL A 328 -18.77 -2.01 18.73
N GLN A 329 -19.46 -2.75 19.61
CA GLN A 329 -18.82 -3.42 20.75
C GLN A 329 -18.09 -4.71 20.29
N ALA A 330 -17.31 -4.62 19.23
CA ALA A 330 -16.51 -5.71 18.65
C ALA A 330 -15.39 -5.11 17.81
N GLY A 331 -14.34 -5.88 17.57
CA GLY A 331 -13.22 -5.48 16.72
C GLY A 331 -12.03 -4.93 17.51
N LEU A 332 -10.94 -4.66 16.78
CA LEU A 332 -9.68 -4.23 17.38
C LEU A 332 -9.74 -2.80 17.93
N GLY A 333 -10.54 -1.91 17.33
CA GLY A 333 -10.75 -0.56 17.84
C GLY A 333 -11.45 -0.58 19.19
N TRP A 334 -12.52 -1.37 19.32
CA TRP A 334 -13.18 -1.60 20.59
C TRP A 334 -12.26 -2.24 21.63
N TYR A 335 -11.46 -3.24 21.23
CA TYR A 335 -10.50 -3.90 22.12
C TYR A 335 -9.47 -2.90 22.67
N ILE A 336 -8.99 -1.99 21.84
CA ILE A 336 -8.07 -0.91 22.29
C ILE A 336 -8.72 0.00 23.32
N ASP A 337 -9.95 0.44 23.07
CA ASP A 337 -10.66 1.33 24.01
C ASP A 337 -10.99 0.63 25.32
N TRP A 338 -11.39 -0.65 25.25
CA TRP A 338 -11.58 -1.49 26.41
C TRP A 338 -10.28 -1.66 27.22
N ALA A 339 -9.18 -2.06 26.60
CA ALA A 339 -7.89 -2.25 27.25
C ALA A 339 -7.37 -0.94 27.88
N ARG A 340 -7.56 0.19 27.20
CA ARG A 340 -7.20 1.52 27.68
C ARG A 340 -8.00 1.92 28.93
N ALA A 341 -9.29 1.59 28.98
CA ALA A 341 -10.14 1.85 30.15
C ALA A 341 -9.65 1.12 31.39
N TYR A 342 -9.05 -0.07 31.22
CA TYR A 342 -8.42 -0.83 32.32
C TYR A 342 -6.94 -0.50 32.51
N SER A 343 -6.39 0.51 31.83
CA SER A 343 -4.98 0.90 31.88
C SER A 343 -4.00 -0.23 31.50
N ASP A 344 -4.48 -1.22 30.72
CA ASP A 344 -3.68 -2.33 30.21
C ASP A 344 -3.07 -1.96 28.85
N TYR A 345 -2.04 -1.16 28.89
CA TYR A 345 -1.37 -0.68 27.66
C TYR A 345 -0.62 -1.79 26.92
N GLY A 346 -0.28 -2.90 27.59
CA GLY A 346 0.26 -4.08 26.92
C GLY A 346 -0.69 -4.62 25.84
N LYS A 347 -1.99 -4.69 26.18
CA LYS A 347 -3.07 -5.09 25.25
C LYS A 347 -3.28 -4.06 24.15
N VAL A 348 -3.25 -2.76 24.48
CA VAL A 348 -3.36 -1.68 23.50
C VAL A 348 -2.28 -1.82 22.41
N PHE A 349 -1.01 -1.96 22.81
CA PHE A 349 0.08 -2.10 21.85
C PHE A 349 0.05 -3.42 21.09
N ALA A 350 -0.35 -4.53 21.73
CA ALA A 350 -0.54 -5.81 21.05
C ALA A 350 -1.59 -5.70 19.93
N ALA A 351 -2.74 -5.06 20.21
CA ALA A 351 -3.77 -4.82 19.20
C ALA A 351 -3.28 -3.92 18.05
N LEU A 352 -2.50 -2.88 18.36
CA LEU A 352 -1.88 -2.02 17.34
C LEU A 352 -0.95 -2.82 16.41
N PHE A 353 -0.15 -3.76 16.94
CA PHE A 353 0.69 -4.64 16.11
C PHE A 353 -0.14 -5.51 15.18
N VAL A 354 -1.23 -6.09 15.68
CA VAL A 354 -2.16 -6.88 14.86
C VAL A 354 -2.77 -6.00 13.77
N MET A 355 -3.20 -4.78 14.10
CA MET A 355 -3.75 -3.82 13.12
C MET A 355 -2.76 -3.49 12.01
N VAL A 356 -1.51 -3.17 12.35
CA VAL A 356 -0.47 -2.87 11.37
C VAL A 356 -0.21 -4.07 10.46
N ALA A 357 -0.14 -5.27 11.03
CA ALA A 357 0.12 -6.50 10.28
C ALA A 357 -1.00 -6.81 9.28
N TYR A 358 -2.26 -6.81 9.72
CA TYR A 358 -3.36 -7.13 8.81
C TYR A 358 -3.62 -6.04 7.76
N PHE A 359 -3.51 -4.75 8.15
CA PHE A 359 -3.67 -3.65 7.20
C PHE A 359 -2.58 -3.66 6.12
N SER A 360 -1.32 -3.88 6.52
CA SER A 360 -0.21 -4.05 5.59
C SER A 360 -0.42 -5.23 4.64
N THR A 361 -1.03 -6.32 5.14
CA THR A 361 -1.37 -7.49 4.33
C THR A 361 -2.44 -7.15 3.28
N ILE A 362 -3.53 -6.47 3.68
CA ILE A 362 -4.60 -6.04 2.76
C ILE A 362 -4.05 -5.07 1.72
N MET A 363 -3.24 -4.10 2.13
CA MET A 363 -2.62 -3.14 1.22
C MET A 363 -1.71 -3.86 0.20
N THR A 364 -0.90 -4.80 0.66
CA THR A 364 -0.04 -5.61 -0.23
C THR A 364 -0.86 -6.46 -1.21
N LEU A 365 -1.97 -7.02 -0.76
CA LEU A 365 -2.89 -7.77 -1.62
C LEU A 365 -3.49 -6.86 -2.70
N LEU A 366 -3.94 -5.67 -2.33
CA LEU A 366 -4.48 -4.69 -3.27
C LEU A 366 -3.42 -4.26 -4.31
N PHE A 367 -2.15 -4.07 -3.92
CA PHE A 367 -1.05 -3.84 -4.85
C PHE A 367 -0.84 -5.02 -5.81
N ARG A 368 -0.91 -6.26 -5.35
CA ARG A 368 -0.80 -7.45 -6.21
C ARG A 368 -1.96 -7.52 -7.22
N VAL A 369 -3.19 -7.23 -6.77
CA VAL A 369 -4.36 -7.17 -7.67
C VAL A 369 -4.15 -6.10 -8.73
N ARG A 370 -3.73 -4.89 -8.36
CA ARG A 370 -3.39 -3.82 -9.31
C ARG A 370 -2.36 -4.30 -10.33
N ASP A 371 -1.27 -4.90 -9.89
CA ASP A 371 -0.16 -5.31 -10.76
C ASP A 371 -0.56 -6.43 -11.73
N HIS A 372 -1.52 -7.27 -11.32
CA HIS A 372 -2.11 -8.29 -12.18
C HIS A 372 -3.09 -7.68 -13.20
N VAL A 373 -3.94 -6.77 -12.75
CA VAL A 373 -4.94 -6.11 -13.62
C VAL A 373 -4.29 -5.17 -14.62
N LEU A 374 -3.20 -4.46 -14.24
CA LEU A 374 -2.52 -3.46 -15.07
C LEU A 374 -1.27 -4.02 -15.79
N VAL A 375 -1.27 -5.31 -16.16
CA VAL A 375 -0.12 -5.95 -16.83
C VAL A 375 0.30 -5.19 -18.09
N TRP A 376 -0.67 -4.64 -18.86
CA TRP A 376 -0.38 -3.88 -20.09
C TRP A 376 0.39 -2.57 -19.86
N GLN A 377 0.38 -1.99 -18.67
CA GLN A 377 1.15 -0.77 -18.38
C GLN A 377 2.64 -1.04 -18.14
N LYS A 378 3.04 -2.26 -17.80
CA LYS A 378 4.44 -2.61 -17.48
C LYS A 378 5.39 -2.44 -18.68
N GLY A 379 4.87 -2.31 -19.91
CA GLY A 379 5.65 -2.05 -21.12
C GLY A 379 5.99 -0.58 -21.37
N VAL A 380 5.31 0.36 -20.71
CA VAL A 380 5.40 1.81 -21.00
C VAL A 380 6.30 2.54 -20.00
N ILE A 381 6.46 2.01 -18.78
CA ILE A 381 7.27 2.65 -17.73
C ILE A 381 8.28 1.63 -17.20
N LYS A 382 9.52 1.72 -17.68
CA LYS A 382 10.68 1.13 -17.02
C LYS A 382 11.17 2.13 -15.98
N TRP A 383 10.93 1.87 -14.71
CA TRP A 383 11.59 2.53 -13.59
C TRP A 383 12.90 1.81 -13.25
#